data_17514a6968b952de10a777bf09673df3
#
_entry.id   17514a6968b952de10a777bf09673df3
#
_cell.length_a   1.000
_cell.length_b   1.000
_cell.length_c   1.000
_cell.angle_alpha   90.00
_cell.angle_beta   90.00
_cell.angle_gamma   90.00
#
_symmetry.space_group_name_H-M   'P 1'
#
loop_
_entity.id
_entity.type
_entity.pdbx_description
1 polymer ?
#
loop_
_entity_poly.entity_id
_entity_poly.type
_entity_poly.pdbx_seq_one_letter_code
_entity_poly.pdbx_strand_id
1 'polypeptide(L)'
;MPKMVRHDFSSALGQITTARYWQCVKENKIHMTQTDSGWAKFAWGKIYGQWICGAAVGAYDTEKFHPIDMIEAMERIRPSTFCAPATIYRFLIKEDLSKYDFSYIEHACLAGEPLNPEVFHQIEKLTGMRIYEGFGQSESSVLLANYPWVEIKPGSMGKPAPGYDIALLDENGEECEDGMVGSICIRVDQGHPTGLFRDYWKDDAAMEKSFKFGYYNTGDTAWRDGDGYYWFVGRNDDVIKCSGYRIGP
;
A
#
# COMPACT_ATOMS: atom_id res chain seq x y z
N MET A 1 -17.26 10.56 -12.12
CA MET A 1 -16.10 10.60 -13.04
C MET A 1 -14.83 10.39 -12.22
N PRO A 2 -13.80 9.65 -12.66
CA PRO A 2 -12.56 9.50 -11.91
C PRO A 2 -11.89 10.84 -11.67
N LYS A 3 -11.38 11.08 -10.45
CA LYS A 3 -10.62 12.28 -10.12
C LYS A 3 -9.22 12.20 -10.75
N MET A 4 -8.75 13.29 -11.31
CA MET A 4 -7.38 13.39 -11.85
C MET A 4 -6.45 13.95 -10.76
N VAL A 5 -5.64 13.08 -10.18
CA VAL A 5 -4.71 13.42 -9.09
C VAL A 5 -3.46 14.07 -9.67
N ARG A 6 -3.15 15.30 -9.25
CA ARG A 6 -1.95 16.02 -9.69
C ARG A 6 -0.86 15.97 -8.63
N HIS A 7 0.30 15.46 -9.04
CA HIS A 7 1.51 15.44 -8.25
C HIS A 7 2.57 16.41 -8.80
N ASP A 8 3.53 16.76 -7.97
CA ASP A 8 4.75 17.43 -8.39
C ASP A 8 5.98 16.55 -8.15
N PHE A 9 7.17 17.08 -8.44
CA PHE A 9 8.41 16.33 -8.28
C PHE A 9 8.72 15.97 -6.83
N SER A 10 8.19 16.69 -5.84
CA SER A 10 8.39 16.33 -4.42
C SER A 10 7.68 15.05 -4.04
N SER A 11 6.61 14.69 -4.73
CA SER A 11 5.87 13.44 -4.50
C SER A 11 6.75 12.20 -4.75
N ALA A 12 7.66 12.27 -5.74
CA ALA A 12 8.62 11.20 -5.98
C ALA A 12 9.57 11.00 -4.79
N LEU A 13 9.98 12.09 -4.11
CA LEU A 13 10.80 12.02 -2.90
C LEU A 13 10.02 11.37 -1.73
N GLY A 14 8.72 11.64 -1.63
CA GLY A 14 7.85 11.00 -0.63
C GLY A 14 7.80 9.48 -0.76
N GLN A 15 8.07 8.93 -1.95
CA GLN A 15 8.11 7.50 -2.18
C GLN A 15 9.34 6.80 -1.56
N ILE A 16 10.32 7.55 -1.05
CA ILE A 16 11.40 7.00 -0.23
C ILE A 16 10.84 6.30 1.00
N THR A 17 9.80 6.86 1.61
CA THR A 17 9.09 6.23 2.75
C THR A 17 8.53 4.87 2.37
N THR A 18 7.84 4.78 1.23
CA THR A 18 7.32 3.52 0.68
C THR A 18 8.46 2.51 0.44
N ALA A 19 9.50 2.92 -0.29
CA ALA A 19 10.54 2.00 -0.76
C ALA A 19 11.49 1.55 0.37
N ARG A 20 12.02 2.51 1.15
CA ARG A 20 13.06 2.22 2.15
C ARG A 20 12.50 1.59 3.42
N TYR A 21 11.38 2.11 3.92
CA TYR A 21 10.89 1.74 5.26
C TYR A 21 9.85 0.62 5.23
N TRP A 22 8.99 0.60 4.23
CA TRP A 22 7.97 -0.43 4.13
C TRP A 22 8.37 -1.59 3.22
N GLN A 23 8.84 -1.32 1.99
CA GLN A 23 9.28 -2.37 1.06
C GLN A 23 10.70 -2.87 1.34
N CYS A 24 11.45 -2.20 2.24
CA CYS A 24 12.81 -2.55 2.62
C CYS A 24 13.78 -2.68 1.44
N VAL A 25 13.57 -1.84 0.43
CA VAL A 25 14.42 -1.82 -0.76
C VAL A 25 15.85 -1.43 -0.39
N LYS A 26 16.81 -2.16 -0.93
CA LYS A 26 18.24 -1.95 -0.68
C LYS A 26 18.96 -1.58 -1.97
N GLU A 27 19.98 -0.73 -1.85
CA GLU A 27 20.89 -0.39 -2.93
C GLU A 27 21.53 -1.67 -3.54
N ASN A 28 21.66 -1.70 -4.86
CA ASN A 28 22.22 -2.83 -5.62
C ASN A 28 21.46 -4.15 -5.49
N LYS A 29 20.23 -4.13 -4.97
CA LYS A 29 19.31 -5.28 -4.95
C LYS A 29 18.18 -5.08 -5.94
N ILE A 30 17.44 -6.14 -6.22
CA ILE A 30 16.30 -6.09 -7.14
C ILE A 30 15.00 -6.04 -6.34
N HIS A 31 14.16 -5.06 -6.65
CA HIS A 31 12.78 -4.99 -6.19
C HIS A 31 11.83 -5.38 -7.32
N MET A 32 10.82 -6.18 -7.02
CA MET A 32 9.77 -6.54 -7.98
C MET A 32 8.40 -6.24 -7.39
N THR A 33 7.60 -5.43 -8.08
CA THR A 33 6.18 -5.23 -7.76
C THR A 33 5.33 -5.80 -8.88
N GLN A 34 4.45 -6.73 -8.53
CA GLN A 34 3.43 -7.25 -9.45
C GLN A 34 2.20 -6.35 -9.39
N THR A 35 1.99 -5.57 -10.45
CA THR A 35 0.87 -4.65 -10.60
C THR A 35 0.72 -4.25 -12.07
N ASP A 36 -0.51 -3.93 -12.47
CA ASP A 36 -0.78 -3.33 -13.76
C ASP A 36 -0.23 -1.91 -13.85
N SER A 37 0.23 -1.52 -15.05
CA SER A 37 0.82 -0.19 -15.31
C SER A 37 -0.18 0.96 -15.18
N GLY A 38 -1.48 0.69 -15.25
CA GLY A 38 -2.56 1.66 -15.05
C GLY A 38 -2.82 2.02 -13.59
N TRP A 39 -2.21 1.33 -12.63
CA TRP A 39 -2.38 1.60 -11.21
C TRP A 39 -1.28 2.51 -10.66
N ALA A 40 -1.64 3.39 -9.72
CA ALA A 40 -0.66 4.24 -9.03
C ALA A 40 0.48 3.43 -8.38
N LYS A 41 0.21 2.22 -7.92
CA LYS A 41 1.21 1.28 -7.39
C LYS A 41 2.36 1.02 -8.38
N PHE A 42 2.12 1.10 -9.69
CA PHE A 42 3.19 0.97 -10.68
C PHE A 42 4.22 2.09 -10.55
N ALA A 43 3.78 3.34 -10.44
CA ALA A 43 4.69 4.48 -10.28
C ALA A 43 5.25 4.55 -8.85
N TRP A 44 4.38 4.52 -7.86
CA TRP A 44 4.73 4.75 -6.46
C TRP A 44 5.39 3.55 -5.78
N GLY A 45 4.90 2.36 -6.04
CA GLY A 45 5.38 1.13 -5.39
C GLY A 45 6.40 0.34 -6.20
N LYS A 46 6.85 0.82 -7.37
CA LYS A 46 7.78 0.09 -8.23
C LYS A 46 8.92 0.94 -8.78
N ILE A 47 8.70 2.22 -9.08
CA ILE A 47 9.65 3.01 -9.87
C ILE A 47 10.38 4.06 -9.03
N TYR A 48 9.67 5.09 -8.57
CA TYR A 48 10.33 6.31 -8.08
C TYR A 48 11.15 6.09 -6.81
N GLY A 49 10.54 5.60 -5.75
CA GLY A 49 11.23 5.38 -4.48
C GLY A 49 12.34 4.34 -4.60
N GLN A 50 12.12 3.30 -5.39
CA GLN A 50 13.06 2.19 -5.60
C GLN A 50 14.32 2.68 -6.31
N TRP A 51 14.19 3.47 -7.38
CA TRP A 51 15.34 4.05 -8.07
C TRP A 51 16.07 5.08 -7.23
N ILE A 52 15.34 5.94 -6.48
CA ILE A 52 15.97 6.88 -5.54
C ILE A 52 16.76 6.14 -4.46
N CYS A 53 16.30 4.96 -4.04
CA CYS A 53 17.00 4.11 -3.08
C CYS A 53 18.12 3.24 -3.69
N GLY A 54 18.41 3.40 -4.99
CA GLY A 54 19.51 2.69 -5.67
C GLY A 54 19.23 1.23 -6.01
N ALA A 55 17.96 0.81 -6.01
CA ALA A 55 17.59 -0.55 -6.38
C ALA A 55 17.32 -0.70 -7.88
N ALA A 56 17.61 -1.88 -8.41
CA ALA A 56 17.10 -2.30 -9.70
C ALA A 56 15.62 -2.69 -9.59
N VAL A 57 14.86 -2.43 -10.64
CA VAL A 57 13.43 -2.76 -10.71
C VAL A 57 13.22 -3.96 -11.63
N GLY A 58 12.76 -5.06 -11.08
CA GLY A 58 12.37 -6.25 -11.83
C GLY A 58 11.07 -5.97 -12.61
N ALA A 59 11.09 -6.25 -13.91
CA ALA A 59 9.94 -6.14 -14.79
C ALA A 59 9.53 -7.52 -15.31
N TYR A 60 8.26 -7.82 -15.22
CA TYR A 60 7.64 -9.01 -15.78
C TYR A 60 6.41 -8.57 -16.57
N ASP A 61 6.41 -8.86 -17.85
CA ASP A 61 5.32 -8.56 -18.77
C ASP A 61 4.57 -9.83 -19.14
N THR A 62 3.25 -9.77 -19.16
CA THR A 62 2.38 -10.89 -19.50
C THR A 62 1.02 -10.38 -19.99
N GLU A 63 0.51 -10.98 -21.06
CA GLU A 63 -0.83 -10.69 -21.54
C GLU A 63 -1.91 -11.23 -20.60
N LYS A 64 -1.65 -12.37 -19.96
CA LYS A 64 -2.54 -13.01 -19.00
C LYS A 64 -1.74 -13.50 -17.80
N PHE A 65 -2.24 -13.18 -16.62
CA PHE A 65 -1.61 -13.62 -15.38
C PHE A 65 -1.74 -15.13 -15.19
N HIS A 66 -0.61 -15.81 -15.03
CA HIS A 66 -0.49 -17.19 -14.60
C HIS A 66 0.47 -17.28 -13.41
N PRO A 67 0.03 -17.86 -12.26
CA PRO A 67 0.85 -17.89 -11.04
C PRO A 67 2.21 -18.56 -11.26
N ILE A 68 2.24 -19.68 -11.95
CA ILE A 68 3.47 -20.45 -12.20
C ILE A 68 4.47 -19.65 -13.05
N ASP A 69 4.02 -19.02 -14.14
CA ASP A 69 4.89 -18.22 -15.01
C ASP A 69 5.53 -17.05 -14.23
N MET A 70 4.75 -16.46 -13.31
CA MET A 70 5.27 -15.42 -12.42
C MET A 70 6.32 -15.97 -11.45
N ILE A 71 6.09 -17.12 -10.82
CA ILE A 71 7.07 -17.75 -9.92
C ILE A 71 8.35 -18.06 -10.68
N GLU A 72 8.27 -18.64 -11.87
CA GLU A 72 9.45 -18.92 -12.72
C GLU A 72 10.18 -17.63 -13.13
N ALA A 73 9.44 -16.54 -13.41
CA ALA A 73 10.05 -15.25 -13.64
C ALA A 73 10.76 -14.71 -12.40
N MET A 74 10.17 -14.88 -11.21
CA MET A 74 10.81 -14.52 -9.95
C MET A 74 12.08 -15.32 -9.69
N GLU A 75 12.10 -16.63 -9.97
CA GLU A 75 13.31 -17.46 -9.85
C GLU A 75 14.44 -17.01 -10.79
N ARG A 76 14.11 -16.54 -12.00
CA ARG A 76 15.09 -15.96 -12.93
C ARG A 76 15.59 -14.58 -12.50
N ILE A 77 14.69 -13.71 -12.03
CA ILE A 77 14.99 -12.33 -11.62
C ILE A 77 15.67 -12.30 -10.26
N ARG A 78 15.30 -13.21 -9.35
CA ARG A 78 15.71 -13.29 -7.94
C ARG A 78 15.57 -11.96 -7.20
N PRO A 79 14.34 -11.38 -7.13
CA PRO A 79 14.13 -10.13 -6.41
C PRO A 79 14.34 -10.33 -4.92
N SER A 80 15.11 -9.45 -4.29
CA SER A 80 15.29 -9.49 -2.82
C SER A 80 14.07 -8.97 -2.08
N THR A 81 13.27 -8.13 -2.75
CA THR A 81 12.00 -7.62 -2.18
C THR A 81 10.88 -7.76 -3.20
N PHE A 82 9.72 -8.20 -2.72
CA PHE A 82 8.54 -8.46 -3.55
C PHE A 82 7.30 -7.77 -3.01
N CYS A 83 6.51 -7.12 -3.89
CA CYS A 83 5.26 -6.50 -3.53
C CYS A 83 4.15 -6.91 -4.51
N ALA A 84 3.00 -7.33 -3.97
CA ALA A 84 1.85 -7.73 -4.78
C ALA A 84 0.52 -7.41 -4.08
N PRO A 85 -0.61 -7.34 -4.79
CA PRO A 85 -1.93 -7.29 -4.16
C PRO A 85 -2.31 -8.65 -3.55
N ALA A 86 -3.28 -8.66 -2.63
CA ALA A 86 -3.76 -9.87 -1.95
C ALA A 86 -4.24 -10.93 -2.94
N THR A 87 -4.83 -10.51 -4.06
CA THR A 87 -5.27 -11.40 -5.13
C THR A 87 -4.13 -12.30 -5.63
N ILE A 88 -2.92 -11.78 -5.80
CA ILE A 88 -1.75 -12.57 -6.23
C ILE A 88 -1.40 -13.64 -5.18
N TYR A 89 -1.31 -13.27 -3.90
CA TYR A 89 -1.04 -14.22 -2.84
C TYR A 89 -2.11 -15.30 -2.72
N ARG A 90 -3.40 -14.95 -2.96
CA ARG A 90 -4.51 -15.93 -3.04
C ARG A 90 -4.38 -16.90 -4.22
N PHE A 91 -3.77 -16.49 -5.32
CA PHE A 91 -3.46 -17.41 -6.41
C PHE A 91 -2.28 -18.31 -6.07
N LEU A 92 -1.22 -17.74 -5.48
CA LEU A 92 -0.03 -18.51 -5.12
C LEU A 92 -0.32 -19.69 -4.18
N ILE A 93 -1.14 -19.51 -3.14
CA ILE A 93 -1.47 -20.59 -2.20
C ILE A 93 -2.26 -21.76 -2.81
N LYS A 94 -2.74 -21.62 -4.05
CA LYS A 94 -3.43 -22.69 -4.80
C LYS A 94 -2.46 -23.58 -5.58
N GLU A 95 -1.20 -23.15 -5.71
CA GLU A 95 -0.16 -23.86 -6.44
C GLU A 95 0.67 -24.72 -5.49
N ASP A 96 1.36 -25.72 -6.04
CA ASP A 96 2.33 -26.54 -5.30
C ASP A 96 3.66 -25.78 -5.15
N LEU A 97 3.71 -24.89 -4.13
CA LEU A 97 4.86 -24.04 -3.86
C LEU A 97 6.09 -24.79 -3.35
N SER A 98 5.95 -26.07 -2.94
CA SER A 98 7.07 -26.88 -2.44
C SER A 98 8.16 -27.15 -3.48
N LYS A 99 7.84 -26.92 -4.74
CA LYS A 99 8.76 -27.13 -5.89
C LYS A 99 9.69 -25.95 -6.16
N TYR A 100 9.48 -24.82 -5.50
CA TYR A 100 10.14 -23.55 -5.81
C TYR A 100 10.93 -23.03 -4.61
N ASP A 101 12.03 -22.34 -4.88
CA ASP A 101 12.85 -21.67 -3.88
C ASP A 101 12.42 -20.21 -3.74
N PHE A 102 12.00 -19.81 -2.55
CA PHE A 102 11.66 -18.41 -2.22
C PHE A 102 12.69 -17.75 -1.28
N SER A 103 13.78 -18.45 -0.96
CA SER A 103 14.78 -18.00 0.03
C SER A 103 15.50 -16.71 -0.35
N TYR A 104 15.48 -16.34 -1.63
CA TYR A 104 16.04 -15.07 -2.12
C TYR A 104 15.18 -13.85 -1.80
N ILE A 105 13.92 -14.04 -1.43
CA ILE A 105 13.00 -12.94 -1.04
C ILE A 105 13.24 -12.64 0.44
N GLU A 106 13.97 -11.56 0.70
CA GLU A 106 14.26 -11.09 2.06
C GLU A 106 13.05 -10.38 2.69
N HIS A 107 12.15 -9.82 1.87
CA HIS A 107 11.01 -9.05 2.35
C HIS A 107 9.86 -9.05 1.34
N ALA A 108 8.65 -9.35 1.82
CA ALA A 108 7.44 -9.39 0.99
C ALA A 108 6.39 -8.41 1.50
N CYS A 109 5.76 -7.65 0.59
CA CYS A 109 4.78 -6.62 0.92
C CYS A 109 3.47 -6.82 0.19
N LEU A 110 2.41 -6.23 0.75
CA LEU A 110 1.09 -6.21 0.15
C LEU A 110 0.44 -4.84 0.31
N ALA A 111 -0.18 -4.33 -0.75
CA ALA A 111 -1.04 -3.15 -0.68
C ALA A 111 -2.14 -3.18 -1.75
N GLY A 112 -3.17 -2.36 -1.54
CA GLY A 112 -4.29 -2.14 -2.46
C GLY A 112 -5.55 -2.92 -2.11
N GLU A 113 -5.42 -4.02 -1.39
CA GLU A 113 -6.54 -4.83 -0.88
C GLU A 113 -6.18 -5.34 0.51
N PRO A 114 -7.13 -5.51 1.44
CA PRO A 114 -6.85 -6.16 2.72
C PRO A 114 -6.46 -7.63 2.52
N LEU A 115 -5.53 -8.11 3.34
CA LEU A 115 -5.11 -9.50 3.36
C LEU A 115 -5.92 -10.28 4.39
N ASN A 116 -6.49 -11.41 3.96
CA ASN A 116 -7.07 -12.36 4.91
C ASN A 116 -5.93 -12.98 5.74
N PRO A 117 -6.00 -12.98 7.10
CA PRO A 117 -5.00 -13.59 7.97
C PRO A 117 -4.68 -15.05 7.64
N GLU A 118 -5.65 -15.83 7.18
CA GLU A 118 -5.42 -17.22 6.74
C GLU A 118 -4.45 -17.29 5.55
N VAL A 119 -4.57 -16.39 4.58
CA VAL A 119 -3.65 -16.33 3.43
C VAL A 119 -2.24 -15.95 3.89
N PHE A 120 -2.12 -15.02 4.86
CA PHE A 120 -0.83 -14.68 5.47
C PHE A 120 -0.15 -15.91 6.06
N HIS A 121 -0.85 -16.67 6.91
CA HIS A 121 -0.29 -17.86 7.56
C HIS A 121 0.05 -18.98 6.58
N GLN A 122 -0.77 -19.16 5.53
CA GLN A 122 -0.48 -20.15 4.50
C GLN A 122 0.77 -19.80 3.69
N ILE A 123 0.94 -18.54 3.27
CA ILE A 123 2.15 -18.09 2.58
C ILE A 123 3.38 -18.27 3.48
N GLU A 124 3.33 -17.81 4.73
CA GLU A 124 4.43 -17.97 5.67
C GLU A 124 4.82 -19.46 5.83
N LYS A 125 3.84 -20.33 6.00
CA LYS A 125 4.06 -21.78 6.13
C LYS A 125 4.66 -22.41 4.89
N LEU A 126 4.20 -22.03 3.69
CA LEU A 126 4.58 -22.66 2.43
C LEU A 126 5.90 -22.13 1.87
N THR A 127 6.24 -20.88 2.15
CA THR A 127 7.36 -20.20 1.49
C THR A 127 8.37 -19.59 2.46
N GLY A 128 8.05 -19.48 3.74
CA GLY A 128 8.81 -18.73 4.75
C GLY A 128 8.66 -17.21 4.65
N MET A 129 7.95 -16.68 3.65
CA MET A 129 7.76 -15.24 3.48
C MET A 129 6.74 -14.71 4.48
N ARG A 130 7.09 -13.64 5.21
CA ARG A 130 6.16 -12.84 6.00
C ARG A 130 5.72 -11.62 5.18
N ILE A 131 4.41 -11.38 5.14
CA ILE A 131 3.83 -10.33 4.30
C ILE A 131 3.57 -9.08 5.15
N TYR A 132 4.17 -7.96 4.77
CA TYR A 132 4.00 -6.66 5.41
C TYR A 132 2.93 -5.86 4.67
N GLU A 133 1.73 -5.81 5.26
CA GLU A 133 0.60 -5.09 4.68
C GLU A 133 0.80 -3.58 4.80
N GLY A 134 0.39 -2.83 3.75
CA GLY A 134 0.44 -1.38 3.73
C GLY A 134 -0.78 -0.77 3.04
N PHE A 135 -1.15 0.41 3.48
CA PHE A 135 -2.25 1.21 2.94
C PHE A 135 -1.73 2.54 2.42
N GLY A 136 -2.21 2.93 1.26
CA GLY A 136 -1.97 4.20 0.62
C GLY A 136 -2.93 4.40 -0.55
N GLN A 137 -2.85 5.55 -1.19
CA GLN A 137 -3.74 5.94 -2.28
C GLN A 137 -2.95 6.50 -3.47
N SER A 138 -3.64 6.79 -4.58
CA SER A 138 -3.04 7.56 -5.69
C SER A 138 -2.61 8.94 -5.25
N GLU A 139 -3.27 9.49 -4.26
CA GLU A 139 -3.06 10.80 -3.67
C GLU A 139 -1.82 10.88 -2.77
N SER A 140 -1.24 9.74 -2.36
CA SER A 140 -0.18 9.71 -1.34
C SER A 140 0.86 8.62 -1.59
N SER A 141 1.96 8.64 -0.84
CA SER A 141 2.79 7.45 -0.62
C SER A 141 2.07 6.45 0.32
N VAL A 142 2.78 5.44 0.84
CA VAL A 142 2.26 4.60 1.92
C VAL A 142 1.94 5.47 3.13
N LEU A 143 0.74 5.32 3.69
CA LEU A 143 0.24 6.08 4.85
C LEU A 143 0.29 5.27 6.14
N LEU A 144 -0.08 4.01 6.05
CA LEU A 144 -0.09 3.05 7.15
C LEU A 144 0.59 1.79 6.67
N ALA A 145 1.42 1.16 7.51
CA ALA A 145 2.00 -0.13 7.17
C ALA A 145 2.42 -0.94 8.41
N ASN A 146 2.47 -2.26 8.23
CA ASN A 146 3.26 -3.12 9.08
C ASN A 146 4.73 -2.94 8.67
N TYR A 147 5.56 -2.42 9.57
CA TYR A 147 6.98 -2.15 9.34
C TYR A 147 7.86 -3.23 9.93
N PRO A 148 9.11 -3.43 9.48
CA PRO A 148 10.01 -4.45 10.03
C PRO A 148 10.39 -4.24 11.51
N TRP A 149 10.18 -3.05 12.06
CA TRP A 149 10.43 -2.73 13.46
C TRP A 149 9.20 -2.80 14.38
N VAL A 150 8.05 -3.23 13.85
CA VAL A 150 6.83 -3.52 14.64
C VAL A 150 6.42 -4.96 14.45
N GLU A 151 5.71 -5.52 15.43
CA GLU A 151 5.09 -6.83 15.28
C GLU A 151 4.04 -6.78 14.15
N ILE A 152 4.01 -7.78 13.28
CA ILE A 152 2.98 -7.87 12.25
C ILE A 152 1.68 -8.34 12.91
N LYS A 153 0.61 -7.57 12.74
CA LYS A 153 -0.75 -8.01 13.04
C LYS A 153 -1.47 -8.30 11.70
N PRO A 154 -1.57 -9.58 11.28
CA PRO A 154 -2.17 -9.94 9.99
C PRO A 154 -3.59 -9.39 9.83
N GLY A 155 -3.87 -8.75 8.69
CA GLY A 155 -5.15 -8.09 8.40
C GLY A 155 -5.24 -6.65 8.89
N SER A 156 -4.26 -6.16 9.68
CA SER A 156 -4.16 -4.74 9.99
C SER A 156 -3.41 -3.98 8.90
N MET A 157 -3.78 -2.71 8.69
CA MET A 157 -2.98 -1.80 7.85
C MET A 157 -1.67 -1.37 8.53
N GLY A 158 -1.41 -1.78 9.78
CA GLY A 158 -0.23 -1.41 10.54
C GLY A 158 -0.33 -0.05 11.22
N LYS A 159 0.78 0.67 11.29
CA LYS A 159 0.95 1.95 12.00
C LYS A 159 1.28 3.09 11.04
N PRO A 160 1.12 4.37 11.46
CA PRO A 160 1.41 5.54 10.64
C PRO A 160 2.82 5.53 10.05
N ALA A 161 2.90 5.93 8.78
CA ALA A 161 4.15 6.08 8.06
C ALA A 161 4.96 7.29 8.58
N PRO A 162 6.28 7.18 8.65
CA PRO A 162 7.12 8.34 8.95
C PRO A 162 6.84 9.52 8.01
N GLY A 163 6.64 10.71 8.58
CA GLY A 163 6.37 11.93 7.83
C GLY A 163 4.88 12.23 7.61
N TYR A 164 3.99 11.40 8.14
CA TYR A 164 2.54 11.66 8.14
C TYR A 164 2.01 11.69 9.58
N ASP A 165 1.23 12.71 9.87
CA ASP A 165 0.40 12.78 11.08
C ASP A 165 -1.01 12.32 10.70
N ILE A 166 -1.38 11.11 11.16
CA ILE A 166 -2.63 10.44 10.78
C ILE A 166 -3.55 10.36 11.98
N ALA A 167 -4.76 10.87 11.82
CA ALA A 167 -5.84 10.80 12.78
C ALA A 167 -7.05 10.05 12.20
N LEU A 168 -7.88 9.51 13.07
CA LEU A 168 -9.23 9.07 12.75
C LEU A 168 -10.19 10.17 13.23
N LEU A 169 -10.94 10.74 12.29
CA LEU A 169 -11.90 11.82 12.62
C LEU A 169 -13.33 11.36 12.43
N ASP A 170 -14.19 11.85 13.32
CA ASP A 170 -15.64 11.75 13.20
C ASP A 170 -16.20 12.76 12.18
N GLU A 171 -17.53 12.85 12.06
CA GLU A 171 -18.22 13.77 11.16
C GLU A 171 -18.08 15.25 11.55
N ASN A 172 -17.77 15.54 12.82
CA ASN A 172 -17.57 16.88 13.35
C ASN A 172 -16.11 17.35 13.23
N GLY A 173 -15.19 16.46 12.83
CA GLY A 173 -13.75 16.72 12.75
C GLY A 173 -13.02 16.51 14.08
N GLU A 174 -13.65 15.85 15.05
CA GLU A 174 -13.04 15.48 16.32
C GLU A 174 -12.31 14.14 16.21
N GLU A 175 -11.19 13.99 16.92
CA GLU A 175 -10.40 12.76 16.89
C GLU A 175 -11.13 11.64 17.66
N CYS A 176 -11.28 10.48 16.99
CA CYS A 176 -11.91 9.30 17.56
C CYS A 176 -11.00 8.62 18.60
N GLU A 177 -11.59 8.13 19.69
CA GLU A 177 -10.92 7.26 20.65
C GLU A 177 -10.59 5.87 20.05
N ASP A 178 -9.67 5.15 20.68
CA ASP A 178 -9.35 3.77 20.28
C ASP A 178 -10.58 2.87 20.30
N GLY A 179 -10.72 2.03 19.28
CA GLY A 179 -11.89 1.17 19.07
C GLY A 179 -13.04 1.83 18.33
N MET A 180 -13.06 3.15 18.19
CA MET A 180 -14.10 3.85 17.41
C MET A 180 -13.73 3.93 15.93
N VAL A 181 -14.73 3.81 15.07
CA VAL A 181 -14.57 3.96 13.61
C VAL A 181 -14.59 5.42 13.25
N GLY A 182 -13.56 5.87 12.51
CA GLY A 182 -13.45 7.22 11.97
C GLY A 182 -12.89 7.23 10.55
N SER A 183 -12.96 8.39 9.91
CA SER A 183 -12.32 8.64 8.63
C SER A 183 -10.82 8.73 8.81
N ILE A 184 -10.04 8.06 7.96
CA ILE A 184 -8.58 8.20 7.94
C ILE A 184 -8.24 9.57 7.37
N CYS A 185 -7.63 10.43 8.17
CA CYS A 185 -7.30 11.80 7.83
C CYS A 185 -5.82 12.09 8.03
N ILE A 186 -5.24 12.90 7.16
CA ILE A 186 -3.83 13.34 7.23
C ILE A 186 -3.84 14.82 7.62
N ARG A 187 -3.14 15.18 8.71
CA ARG A 187 -2.99 16.57 9.13
C ARG A 187 -2.19 17.37 8.10
N VAL A 188 -2.70 18.52 7.71
CA VAL A 188 -2.08 19.39 6.69
C VAL A 188 -1.99 20.87 7.11
N ASP A 189 -2.56 21.25 8.23
CA ASP A 189 -2.52 22.62 8.77
C ASP A 189 -1.14 23.03 9.30
N GLN A 190 -0.27 22.06 9.63
CA GLN A 190 1.10 22.29 10.08
C GLN A 190 2.12 22.19 8.95
N GLY A 191 1.68 21.95 7.72
CA GLY A 191 2.50 21.84 6.52
C GLY A 191 2.03 20.74 5.61
N HIS A 192 2.35 20.87 4.31
CA HIS A 192 1.97 19.87 3.32
C HIS A 192 2.97 18.70 3.33
N PRO A 193 2.56 17.47 3.69
CA PRO A 193 3.46 16.32 3.76
C PRO A 193 4.08 16.00 2.40
N THR A 194 5.38 15.71 2.40
CA THR A 194 6.07 15.23 1.18
C THR A 194 5.48 13.89 0.76
N GLY A 195 5.08 13.79 -0.50
CA GLY A 195 4.42 12.58 -1.03
C GLY A 195 2.89 12.66 -1.08
N LEU A 196 2.29 13.67 -0.43
CA LEU A 196 0.88 13.97 -0.63
C LEU A 196 0.69 14.74 -1.94
N PHE A 197 -0.39 14.45 -2.68
CA PHE A 197 -0.72 15.11 -3.95
C PHE A 197 -0.98 16.62 -3.78
N ARG A 198 -0.89 17.37 -4.86
CA ARG A 198 -1.12 18.81 -4.80
C ARG A 198 -2.60 19.18 -4.85
N ASP A 199 -3.31 18.62 -5.81
CA ASP A 199 -4.75 18.86 -5.99
C ASP A 199 -5.39 17.83 -6.93
N TYR A 200 -6.70 17.90 -7.02
CA TYR A 200 -7.47 17.27 -8.09
C TYR A 200 -7.55 18.25 -9.27
N TRP A 201 -6.98 17.88 -10.40
CA TRP A 201 -6.89 18.74 -11.59
C TRP A 201 -8.26 19.21 -12.06
N LYS A 202 -8.49 20.53 -12.04
CA LYS A 202 -9.76 21.18 -12.45
C LYS A 202 -11.00 20.67 -11.69
N ASP A 203 -10.84 20.29 -10.42
CA ASP A 203 -11.94 19.80 -9.58
C ASP A 203 -11.85 20.41 -8.17
N ASP A 204 -12.14 21.72 -8.11
CA ASP A 204 -12.09 22.48 -6.85
C ASP A 204 -13.13 21.96 -5.84
N ALA A 205 -14.29 21.45 -6.32
CA ALA A 205 -15.31 20.86 -5.47
C ALA A 205 -14.82 19.61 -4.76
N ALA A 206 -14.05 18.75 -5.46
CA ALA A 206 -13.43 17.58 -4.84
C ALA A 206 -12.35 17.99 -3.83
N MET A 207 -11.60 19.07 -4.10
CA MET A 207 -10.63 19.62 -3.14
C MET A 207 -11.32 20.10 -1.88
N GLU A 208 -12.34 20.96 -1.99
CA GLU A 208 -13.09 21.48 -0.84
C GLU A 208 -13.74 20.35 0.00
N LYS A 209 -14.26 19.33 -0.67
CA LYS A 209 -14.82 18.14 0.02
C LYS A 209 -13.77 17.35 0.77
N SER A 210 -12.55 17.22 0.22
CA SER A 210 -11.50 16.34 0.77
C SER A 210 -10.62 17.05 1.82
N PHE A 211 -10.53 18.39 1.81
CA PHE A 211 -9.73 19.15 2.77
C PHE A 211 -10.63 19.93 3.72
N LYS A 212 -10.76 19.42 4.96
CA LYS A 212 -11.59 20.02 6.01
C LYS A 212 -10.90 19.94 7.36
N PHE A 213 -11.20 20.86 8.25
CA PHE A 213 -10.71 20.87 9.64
C PHE A 213 -9.17 20.84 9.77
N GLY A 214 -8.43 21.30 8.77
CA GLY A 214 -6.97 21.22 8.76
C GLY A 214 -6.41 19.86 8.34
N TYR A 215 -7.26 18.97 7.80
CA TYR A 215 -6.89 17.62 7.36
C TYR A 215 -7.27 17.35 5.90
N TYR A 216 -6.52 16.46 5.26
CA TYR A 216 -6.94 15.75 4.06
C TYR A 216 -7.65 14.46 4.46
N ASN A 217 -8.91 14.32 4.10
CA ASN A 217 -9.72 13.11 4.31
C ASN A 217 -9.54 12.15 3.13
N THR A 218 -9.06 10.93 3.40
CA THR A 218 -8.79 9.90 2.39
C THR A 218 -10.06 9.31 1.76
N GLY A 219 -11.22 9.47 2.42
CA GLY A 219 -12.47 8.80 2.06
C GLY A 219 -12.52 7.32 2.46
N ASP A 220 -11.49 6.82 3.12
CA ASP A 220 -11.46 5.46 3.71
C ASP A 220 -11.69 5.57 5.24
N THR A 221 -12.31 4.55 5.83
CA THR A 221 -12.59 4.46 7.26
C THR A 221 -11.82 3.32 7.91
N ALA A 222 -11.45 3.53 9.17
CA ALA A 222 -10.74 2.56 9.99
C ALA A 222 -11.11 2.73 11.46
N TRP A 223 -10.71 1.77 12.28
CA TRP A 223 -10.59 1.94 13.73
C TRP A 223 -9.15 1.65 14.16
N ARG A 224 -8.74 2.19 15.31
CA ARG A 224 -7.40 2.00 15.88
C ARG A 224 -7.51 1.15 17.13
N ASP A 225 -6.63 0.14 17.27
CA ASP A 225 -6.57 -0.66 18.50
C ASP A 225 -5.68 0.01 19.56
N GLY A 226 -5.72 -0.49 20.81
CA GLY A 226 -4.95 0.02 21.93
C GLY A 226 -3.43 -0.09 21.79
N ASP A 227 -2.93 -0.85 20.81
CA ASP A 227 -1.51 -0.93 20.45
C ASP A 227 -1.15 0.02 19.30
N GLY A 228 -2.11 0.80 18.80
CA GLY A 228 -1.94 1.81 17.75
C GLY A 228 -1.92 1.26 16.33
N TYR A 229 -2.47 0.05 16.09
CA TYR A 229 -2.67 -0.48 14.74
C TYR A 229 -4.02 -0.07 14.18
N TYR A 230 -4.03 0.22 12.88
CA TYR A 230 -5.22 0.64 12.15
C TYR A 230 -5.82 -0.55 11.40
N TRP A 231 -7.15 -0.67 11.47
CA TRP A 231 -7.92 -1.75 10.87
C TRP A 231 -8.92 -1.18 9.89
N PHE A 232 -8.82 -1.57 8.63
CA PHE A 232 -9.69 -1.08 7.57
C PHE A 232 -11.14 -1.53 7.77
N VAL A 233 -12.09 -0.60 7.60
CA VAL A 233 -13.52 -0.87 7.70
C VAL A 233 -14.18 -0.76 6.33
N GLY A 234 -13.97 0.32 5.61
CA GLY A 234 -14.64 0.54 4.34
C GLY A 234 -14.33 1.90 3.72
N ARG A 235 -15.20 2.31 2.80
CA ARG A 235 -15.16 3.62 2.19
C ARG A 235 -16.40 4.43 2.56
N ASN A 236 -16.21 5.75 2.66
CA ASN A 236 -17.30 6.69 2.91
C ASN A 236 -18.13 7.03 1.66
N ASP A 237 -17.69 6.58 0.46
CA ASP A 237 -18.28 6.98 -0.83
C ASP A 237 -18.97 5.82 -1.57
N ASP A 238 -19.39 4.78 -0.85
CA ASP A 238 -20.09 3.59 -1.36
C ASP A 238 -19.38 2.83 -2.50
N VAL A 239 -18.10 3.11 -2.72
CA VAL A 239 -17.29 2.41 -3.72
C VAL A 239 -16.89 1.04 -3.22
N ILE A 240 -17.35 -0.01 -3.91
CA ILE A 240 -17.00 -1.40 -3.62
C ILE A 240 -15.64 -1.72 -4.24
N LYS A 241 -14.70 -2.23 -3.42
CA LYS A 241 -13.45 -2.82 -3.92
C LYS A 241 -13.63 -4.32 -4.11
N CYS A 242 -13.48 -4.82 -5.33
CA CYS A 242 -13.53 -6.24 -5.64
C CYS A 242 -12.33 -6.63 -6.49
N SER A 243 -11.47 -7.54 -5.99
CA SER A 243 -10.28 -8.06 -6.68
C SER A 243 -9.40 -6.99 -7.35
N GLY A 244 -9.16 -5.88 -6.64
CA GLY A 244 -8.39 -4.73 -7.13
C GLY A 244 -9.18 -3.72 -7.96
N TYR A 245 -10.37 -4.03 -8.41
CA TYR A 245 -11.23 -3.12 -9.15
C TYR A 245 -12.12 -2.29 -8.22
N ARG A 246 -12.33 -1.02 -8.59
CA ARG A 246 -13.30 -0.14 -7.94
C ARG A 246 -14.60 -0.15 -8.74
N ILE A 247 -15.68 -0.55 -8.09
CA ILE A 247 -17.02 -0.55 -8.67
C ILE A 247 -17.79 0.55 -7.94
N GLY A 248 -18.15 1.62 -8.67
CA GLY A 248 -19.04 2.67 -8.17
C GLY A 248 -20.48 2.15 -8.05
N PRO A 249 -21.31 2.87 -7.28
CA PRO A 249 -22.75 2.58 -7.20
C PRO A 249 -23.46 2.78 -8.53
#